data_f161335e1765c46a5b1d5aafa6a7afdd
#
_entry.id   f161335e1765c46a5b1d5aafa6a7afdd
#
_cell.length_a   1.000
_cell.length_b   1.000
_cell.length_c   1.000
_cell.angle_alpha   90.00
_cell.angle_beta   90.00
_cell.angle_gamma   90.00
#
_symmetry.space_group_name_H-M   'P 1'
#
loop_
_entity.id
_entity.type
_entity.pdbx_description
1 polymer ?
#
loop_
_entity_poly.entity_id
_entity_poly.type
_entity_poly.pdbx_seq_one_letter_code
_entity_poly.pdbx_strand_id
1 'polypeptide(L)'
;MQIRANGIGINYQIDGPERAPWLVLSNSLMTNLAMWDDQVAALKSSYRILRYDQRGHGGTEVTEGRYSFDMLVADVIALLDALAIERAHFAGISMGGMTALFLAERHPDRFDRIAACDCGPASTPASAQQWKERIDLAAGKGMEGLVEPTVTRWFPPDFVATKAPVLDKVRGMIRSTPFKGFAGCAEALSDYDLRPGLASISLPLLCVVGTKDATLAGMEQIHATVPGSRLVKLEGAGHLSNLEQPQAFTSAIAEFLKP
;
A
#
# COMPACT_ATOMS: atom_id res chain seq x y z
N MET A 1 -12.53 13.83 -3.39
CA MET A 1 -12.06 15.07 -4.08
C MET A 1 -11.12 14.67 -5.19
N GLN A 2 -10.89 15.55 -6.17
CA GLN A 2 -9.89 15.29 -7.23
C GLN A 2 -8.96 16.49 -7.39
N ILE A 3 -7.68 16.22 -7.70
CA ILE A 3 -6.65 17.21 -7.99
C ILE A 3 -5.78 16.75 -9.16
N ARG A 4 -5.28 17.70 -9.97
CA ARG A 4 -4.29 17.40 -11.02
C ARG A 4 -2.89 17.39 -10.39
N ALA A 5 -2.21 16.25 -10.45
CA ALA A 5 -0.82 16.08 -10.00
C ALA A 5 -0.11 15.07 -10.91
N ASN A 6 1.17 15.28 -11.21
CA ASN A 6 1.97 14.45 -12.11
C ASN A 6 1.26 14.12 -13.45
N GLY A 7 0.55 15.10 -14.01
CA GLY A 7 -0.14 14.96 -15.29
C GLY A 7 -1.45 14.16 -15.28
N ILE A 8 -1.90 13.66 -14.13
CA ILE A 8 -3.15 12.88 -13.98
C ILE A 8 -4.10 13.50 -12.95
N GLY A 9 -5.39 13.13 -13.04
CA GLY A 9 -6.38 13.41 -12.00
C GLY A 9 -6.26 12.37 -10.89
N ILE A 10 -5.89 12.78 -9.68
CA ILE A 10 -5.78 11.91 -8.51
C ILE A 10 -7.01 12.10 -7.61
N ASN A 11 -7.69 10.99 -7.31
CA ASN A 11 -8.76 10.98 -6.31
C ASN A 11 -8.18 10.86 -4.92
N TYR A 12 -8.62 11.74 -4.01
CA TYR A 12 -8.15 11.77 -2.63
C TYR A 12 -9.23 12.20 -1.65
N GLN A 13 -8.98 11.93 -0.38
CA GLN A 13 -9.80 12.37 0.73
C GLN A 13 -8.91 12.84 1.89
N ILE A 14 -9.33 13.89 2.59
CA ILE A 14 -8.67 14.40 3.78
C ILE A 14 -9.63 14.31 4.95
N ASP A 15 -9.16 13.71 6.03
CA ASP A 15 -9.89 13.57 7.29
C ASP A 15 -9.04 14.14 8.44
N GLY A 16 -9.70 14.62 9.51
CA GLY A 16 -9.04 15.09 10.72
C GLY A 16 -8.77 16.60 10.78
N PRO A 17 -8.22 17.09 11.93
CA PRO A 17 -8.05 18.52 12.19
C PRO A 17 -7.00 19.17 11.30
N GLU A 18 -7.21 20.43 10.89
CA GLU A 18 -6.31 21.16 9.99
C GLU A 18 -4.87 21.30 10.50
N ARG A 19 -4.70 21.42 11.82
CA ARG A 19 -3.39 21.68 12.44
C ARG A 19 -2.70 20.43 12.96
N ALA A 20 -3.31 19.25 12.78
CA ALA A 20 -2.70 17.99 13.19
C ALA A 20 -1.59 17.57 12.21
N PRO A 21 -0.59 16.79 12.68
CA PRO A 21 0.44 16.24 11.80
C PRO A 21 -0.17 15.43 10.64
N TRP A 22 0.43 15.54 9.46
CA TRP A 22 -0.04 14.80 8.30
C TRP A 22 0.33 13.32 8.36
N LEU A 23 -0.62 12.48 7.98
CA LEU A 23 -0.45 11.05 7.74
C LEU A 23 -0.99 10.69 6.36
N VAL A 24 -0.15 10.21 5.48
CA VAL A 24 -0.53 9.72 4.14
C VAL A 24 -0.73 8.22 4.18
N LEU A 25 -1.84 7.73 3.61
CA LEU A 25 -2.16 6.30 3.55
C LEU A 25 -2.23 5.84 2.10
N SER A 26 -1.38 4.85 1.75
CA SER A 26 -1.22 4.31 0.40
C SER A 26 -1.67 2.86 0.32
N ASN A 27 -2.61 2.58 -0.56
CA ASN A 27 -3.32 1.31 -0.65
C ASN A 27 -2.56 0.21 -1.42
N SER A 28 -3.02 -1.03 -1.24
CA SER A 28 -2.57 -2.21 -1.99
C SER A 28 -3.08 -2.19 -3.44
N LEU A 29 -2.46 -2.97 -4.31
CA LEU A 29 -2.97 -3.26 -5.66
C LEU A 29 -4.43 -3.77 -5.59
N MET A 30 -5.25 -3.41 -6.54
CA MET A 30 -6.68 -3.77 -6.63
C MET A 30 -7.53 -3.36 -5.42
N THR A 31 -7.06 -2.39 -4.63
CA THR A 31 -7.85 -1.75 -3.58
C THR A 31 -7.98 -0.25 -3.85
N ASN A 32 -8.69 0.46 -3.00
CA ASN A 32 -8.85 1.90 -3.08
C ASN A 32 -8.76 2.53 -1.67
N LEU A 33 -8.88 3.83 -1.59
CA LEU A 33 -8.76 4.60 -0.33
C LEU A 33 -9.68 4.10 0.80
N ALA A 34 -10.79 3.40 0.48
CA ALA A 34 -11.72 2.88 1.48
C ALA A 34 -11.14 1.70 2.28
N MET A 35 -10.03 1.06 1.82
CA MET A 35 -9.39 0.02 2.62
C MET A 35 -8.86 0.54 3.97
N TRP A 36 -8.74 1.85 4.12
CA TRP A 36 -8.21 2.53 5.30
C TRP A 36 -9.28 3.06 6.27
N ASP A 37 -10.58 2.74 6.05
CA ASP A 37 -11.68 3.33 6.83
C ASP A 37 -11.52 3.13 8.34
N ASP A 38 -11.11 1.92 8.78
CA ASP A 38 -10.92 1.61 10.21
C ASP A 38 -9.74 2.42 10.81
N GLN A 39 -8.64 2.54 10.07
CA GLN A 39 -7.48 3.32 10.51
C GLN A 39 -7.81 4.80 10.58
N VAL A 40 -8.56 5.32 9.61
CA VAL A 40 -9.04 6.70 9.62
C VAL A 40 -9.96 6.94 10.81
N ALA A 41 -10.93 6.06 11.05
CA ALA A 41 -11.85 6.20 12.19
C ALA A 41 -11.10 6.31 13.52
N ALA A 42 -10.03 5.54 13.68
CA ALA A 42 -9.24 5.52 14.91
C ALA A 42 -8.22 6.67 15.03
N LEU A 43 -7.62 7.12 13.90
CA LEU A 43 -6.49 8.05 13.93
C LEU A 43 -6.85 9.51 13.60
N LYS A 44 -8.01 9.77 13.00
CA LYS A 44 -8.42 11.11 12.55
C LYS A 44 -8.55 12.17 13.64
N SER A 45 -8.63 11.80 14.91
CA SER A 45 -8.63 12.77 16.02
C SER A 45 -7.23 13.34 16.31
N SER A 46 -6.18 12.61 15.91
CA SER A 46 -4.77 12.93 16.20
C SER A 46 -3.97 13.34 14.98
N TYR A 47 -4.41 12.95 13.80
CA TYR A 47 -3.69 13.19 12.53
C TYR A 47 -4.62 13.84 11.50
N ARG A 48 -4.04 14.67 10.62
CA ARG A 48 -4.65 15.07 9.37
C ARG A 48 -4.33 14.03 8.32
N ILE A 49 -5.29 13.21 7.96
CA ILE A 49 -5.07 12.00 7.17
C ILE A 49 -5.39 12.27 5.71
N LEU A 50 -4.40 12.08 4.84
CA LEU A 50 -4.57 12.06 3.39
C LEU A 50 -4.63 10.62 2.91
N ARG A 51 -5.79 10.22 2.35
CA ARG A 51 -5.94 8.97 1.60
C ARG A 51 -6.06 9.29 0.13
N TYR A 52 -5.45 8.50 -0.71
CA TYR A 52 -5.57 8.67 -2.16
C TYR A 52 -5.69 7.31 -2.85
N ASP A 53 -6.33 7.30 -4.00
CA ASP A 53 -6.29 6.13 -4.87
C ASP A 53 -5.03 6.19 -5.71
N GLN A 54 -4.26 5.12 -5.74
CA GLN A 54 -3.08 5.03 -6.58
C GLN A 54 -3.47 5.09 -8.06
N ARG A 55 -2.54 5.47 -8.93
CA ARG A 55 -2.73 5.51 -10.39
C ARG A 55 -3.45 4.26 -10.91
N GLY A 56 -4.52 4.46 -11.67
CA GLY A 56 -5.32 3.39 -12.25
C GLY A 56 -6.23 2.63 -11.28
N HIS A 57 -6.44 3.16 -10.05
CA HIS A 57 -7.31 2.56 -9.04
C HIS A 57 -8.38 3.55 -8.59
N GLY A 58 -9.49 3.01 -8.08
CA GLY A 58 -10.58 3.80 -7.51
C GLY A 58 -11.06 4.89 -8.45
N GLY A 59 -10.98 6.14 -7.99
CA GLY A 59 -11.34 7.34 -8.78
C GLY A 59 -10.15 8.05 -9.43
N THR A 60 -8.92 7.51 -9.31
CA THR A 60 -7.73 8.08 -9.95
C THR A 60 -7.63 7.67 -11.42
N GLU A 61 -7.20 8.59 -12.24
CA GLU A 61 -7.09 8.43 -13.69
C GLU A 61 -6.26 7.20 -14.08
N VAL A 62 -6.73 6.50 -15.10
CA VAL A 62 -6.03 5.35 -15.72
C VAL A 62 -5.23 5.87 -16.91
N THR A 63 -3.94 5.61 -16.93
CA THR A 63 -3.09 5.92 -18.09
C THR A 63 -2.73 4.65 -18.86
N GLU A 64 -2.31 4.83 -20.11
CA GLU A 64 -1.86 3.72 -20.93
C GLU A 64 -0.44 3.27 -20.58
N GLY A 65 -0.16 2.00 -20.82
CA GLY A 65 1.17 1.42 -20.76
C GLY A 65 1.57 0.86 -19.38
N ARG A 66 2.83 0.49 -19.28
CA ARG A 66 3.44 -0.04 -18.06
C ARG A 66 3.60 1.08 -17.03
N TYR A 67 3.31 0.78 -15.77
CA TYR A 67 3.70 1.67 -14.68
C TYR A 67 5.02 1.21 -14.07
N SER A 68 5.63 2.08 -13.27
CA SER A 68 6.85 1.80 -12.51
C SER A 68 6.73 2.40 -11.11
N PHE A 69 7.55 1.95 -10.18
CA PHE A 69 7.60 2.58 -8.87
C PHE A 69 8.08 4.04 -8.94
N ASP A 70 8.90 4.40 -9.94
CA ASP A 70 9.28 5.79 -10.18
C ASP A 70 8.05 6.66 -10.47
N MET A 71 7.10 6.15 -11.27
CA MET A 71 5.84 6.86 -11.53
C MET A 71 4.97 6.95 -10.27
N LEU A 72 4.84 5.87 -9.50
CA LEU A 72 4.03 5.86 -8.27
C LEU A 72 4.61 6.78 -7.19
N VAL A 73 5.93 6.83 -7.05
CA VAL A 73 6.65 7.77 -6.18
C VAL A 73 6.41 9.22 -6.64
N ALA A 74 6.58 9.50 -7.93
CA ALA A 74 6.34 10.82 -8.48
C ALA A 74 4.87 11.28 -8.30
N ASP A 75 3.90 10.37 -8.38
CA ASP A 75 2.49 10.68 -8.10
C ASP A 75 2.29 11.13 -6.65
N VAL A 76 2.94 10.47 -5.68
CA VAL A 76 2.86 10.86 -4.26
C VAL A 76 3.48 12.24 -4.04
N ILE A 77 4.69 12.46 -4.53
CA ILE A 77 5.39 13.74 -4.36
C ILE A 77 4.60 14.89 -4.99
N ALA A 78 4.13 14.70 -6.22
CA ALA A 78 3.32 15.71 -6.90
C ALA A 78 1.97 15.96 -6.19
N LEU A 79 1.37 14.93 -5.60
CA LEU A 79 0.15 15.09 -4.79
C LEU A 79 0.42 15.92 -3.53
N LEU A 80 1.51 15.66 -2.82
CA LEU A 80 1.91 16.43 -1.65
C LEU A 80 2.18 17.90 -2.03
N ASP A 81 2.89 18.14 -3.13
CA ASP A 81 3.18 19.50 -3.63
C ASP A 81 1.90 20.24 -4.02
N ALA A 82 0.97 19.58 -4.73
CA ALA A 82 -0.30 20.18 -5.14
C ALA A 82 -1.21 20.51 -3.95
N LEU A 83 -1.04 19.82 -2.81
CA LEU A 83 -1.76 20.06 -1.57
C LEU A 83 -0.98 20.94 -0.57
N ALA A 84 0.20 21.47 -0.96
CA ALA A 84 1.10 22.24 -0.12
C ALA A 84 1.48 21.52 1.20
N ILE A 85 1.68 20.20 1.13
CA ILE A 85 2.12 19.36 2.26
C ILE A 85 3.65 19.23 2.17
N GLU A 86 4.36 19.95 3.03
CA GLU A 86 5.84 19.94 3.02
C GLU A 86 6.38 18.63 3.58
N ARG A 87 5.84 18.16 4.71
CA ARG A 87 6.24 16.91 5.37
C ARG A 87 5.05 16.15 5.92
N ALA A 88 5.16 14.82 5.96
CA ALA A 88 4.13 13.95 6.49
C ALA A 88 4.71 12.67 7.08
N HIS A 89 3.93 11.97 7.89
CA HIS A 89 4.09 10.53 8.08
C HIS A 89 3.51 9.79 6.88
N PHE A 90 4.01 8.59 6.61
CA PHE A 90 3.49 7.76 5.52
C PHE A 90 3.29 6.32 5.99
N ALA A 91 2.17 5.72 5.66
CA ALA A 91 1.93 4.29 5.85
C ALA A 91 1.35 3.68 4.57
N GLY A 92 1.91 2.56 4.14
CA GLY A 92 1.45 1.87 2.94
C GLY A 92 1.46 0.35 3.10
N ILE A 93 0.54 -0.32 2.41
CA ILE A 93 0.43 -1.78 2.39
C ILE A 93 0.74 -2.32 1.01
N SER A 94 1.51 -3.42 0.93
CA SER A 94 1.81 -4.13 -0.31
C SER A 94 2.45 -3.18 -1.33
N MET A 95 1.83 -2.90 -2.46
CA MET A 95 2.29 -1.90 -3.42
C MET A 95 2.51 -0.52 -2.76
N GLY A 96 1.63 -0.10 -1.86
CA GLY A 96 1.80 1.11 -1.05
C GLY A 96 2.99 1.01 -0.08
N GLY A 97 3.27 -0.18 0.46
CA GLY A 97 4.44 -0.44 1.31
C GLY A 97 5.76 -0.36 0.53
N MET A 98 5.79 -0.89 -0.69
CA MET A 98 6.95 -0.73 -1.59
C MET A 98 7.14 0.74 -1.99
N THR A 99 6.05 1.45 -2.31
CA THR A 99 6.09 2.90 -2.56
C THR A 99 6.66 3.66 -1.36
N ALA A 100 6.27 3.28 -0.13
CA ALA A 100 6.80 3.85 1.11
C ALA A 100 8.31 3.70 1.24
N LEU A 101 8.85 2.52 0.90
CA LEU A 101 10.30 2.25 0.95
C LEU A 101 11.07 3.05 -0.10
N PHE A 102 10.56 3.15 -1.34
CA PHE A 102 11.16 4.01 -2.36
C PHE A 102 11.11 5.50 -1.98
N LEU A 103 10.03 5.95 -1.31
CA LEU A 103 9.94 7.31 -0.78
C LEU A 103 10.96 7.52 0.35
N ALA A 104 11.15 6.56 1.24
CA ALA A 104 12.13 6.63 2.32
C ALA A 104 13.58 6.74 1.80
N GLU A 105 13.89 6.04 0.70
CA GLU A 105 15.20 6.06 0.05
C GLU A 105 15.45 7.38 -0.68
N ARG A 106 14.46 7.85 -1.46
CA ARG A 106 14.68 8.89 -2.48
C ARG A 106 14.25 10.30 -2.06
N HIS A 107 13.31 10.39 -1.11
CA HIS A 107 12.73 11.65 -0.64
C HIS A 107 12.65 11.72 0.90
N PRO A 108 13.76 11.43 1.62
CA PRO A 108 13.73 11.35 3.09
C PRO A 108 13.37 12.69 3.75
N ASP A 109 13.60 13.81 3.08
CA ASP A 109 13.27 15.16 3.54
C ASP A 109 11.76 15.46 3.56
N ARG A 110 10.96 14.67 2.84
CA ARG A 110 9.50 14.84 2.75
C ARG A 110 8.72 14.06 3.82
N PHE A 111 9.39 13.22 4.60
CA PHE A 111 8.73 12.36 5.57
C PHE A 111 9.38 12.43 6.95
N ASP A 112 8.55 12.27 8.00
CA ASP A 112 9.02 12.20 9.38
C ASP A 112 9.21 10.75 9.84
N ARG A 113 8.26 9.88 9.52
CA ARG A 113 8.24 8.44 9.84
C ARG A 113 7.55 7.67 8.73
N ILE A 114 8.02 6.48 8.44
CA ILE A 114 7.45 5.62 7.39
C ILE A 114 7.09 4.26 7.96
N ALA A 115 5.88 3.79 7.66
CA ALA A 115 5.45 2.43 7.91
C ALA A 115 5.24 1.69 6.58
N ALA A 116 6.03 0.65 6.34
CA ALA A 116 5.90 -0.26 5.22
C ALA A 116 5.27 -1.57 5.71
N CYS A 117 4.14 -1.95 5.14
CA CYS A 117 3.34 -3.06 5.62
C CYS A 117 3.14 -4.12 4.52
N ASP A 118 3.24 -5.39 4.90
CA ASP A 118 2.90 -6.55 4.05
C ASP A 118 3.50 -6.48 2.63
N CYS A 119 4.80 -6.20 2.51
CA CYS A 119 5.48 -6.02 1.23
C CYS A 119 6.81 -6.78 1.17
N GLY A 120 7.47 -6.79 0.02
CA GLY A 120 8.75 -7.47 -0.18
C GLY A 120 9.84 -6.53 -0.69
N PRO A 121 11.13 -6.93 -0.61
CA PRO A 121 12.26 -6.09 -0.99
C PRO A 121 12.53 -6.07 -2.50
N ALA A 122 12.07 -7.07 -3.25
CA ALA A 122 12.32 -7.15 -4.68
C ALA A 122 11.37 -8.12 -5.38
N SER A 123 11.16 -7.91 -6.66
CA SER A 123 10.61 -8.92 -7.56
C SER A 123 11.58 -10.07 -7.77
N THR A 124 11.05 -11.25 -8.07
CA THR A 124 11.82 -12.44 -8.47
C THR A 124 11.29 -12.95 -9.83
N PRO A 125 12.06 -13.74 -10.58
CA PRO A 125 11.54 -14.33 -11.81
C PRO A 125 10.24 -15.10 -11.62
N ALA A 126 10.08 -15.79 -10.47
CA ALA A 126 8.85 -16.50 -10.14
C ALA A 126 7.68 -15.56 -9.88
N SER A 127 7.88 -14.46 -9.14
CA SER A 127 6.82 -13.46 -8.90
C SER A 127 6.46 -12.71 -10.19
N ALA A 128 7.44 -12.39 -11.03
CA ALA A 128 7.19 -11.76 -12.33
C ALA A 128 6.33 -12.65 -13.25
N GLN A 129 6.63 -13.96 -13.28
CA GLN A 129 5.81 -14.92 -14.03
C GLN A 129 4.38 -15.00 -13.49
N GLN A 130 4.20 -15.01 -12.16
CA GLN A 130 2.87 -14.99 -11.53
C GLN A 130 2.08 -13.72 -11.88
N TRP A 131 2.73 -12.55 -11.95
CA TRP A 131 2.06 -11.32 -12.37
C TRP A 131 1.62 -11.38 -13.82
N LYS A 132 2.46 -11.92 -14.72
CA LYS A 132 2.08 -12.15 -16.12
C LYS A 132 0.84 -13.04 -16.23
N GLU A 133 0.82 -14.19 -15.52
CA GLU A 133 -0.32 -15.10 -15.52
C GLU A 133 -1.61 -14.44 -15.01
N ARG A 134 -1.51 -13.56 -14.01
CA ARG A 134 -2.65 -12.79 -13.50
C ARG A 134 -3.14 -11.74 -14.49
N ILE A 135 -2.24 -11.08 -15.22
CA ILE A 135 -2.60 -10.16 -16.31
C ILE A 135 -3.33 -10.93 -17.40
N ASP A 136 -2.79 -12.07 -17.84
CA ASP A 136 -3.39 -12.93 -18.86
C ASP A 136 -4.79 -13.44 -18.41
N LEU A 137 -4.93 -13.85 -17.16
CA LEU A 137 -6.21 -14.26 -16.58
C LEU A 137 -7.24 -13.13 -16.61
N ALA A 138 -6.85 -11.92 -16.18
CA ALA A 138 -7.74 -10.77 -16.19
C ALA A 138 -8.08 -10.30 -17.61
N ALA A 139 -7.15 -10.40 -18.56
CA ALA A 139 -7.42 -10.11 -19.97
C ALA A 139 -8.47 -11.07 -20.56
N GLY A 140 -8.44 -12.36 -20.18
CA GLY A 140 -9.35 -13.37 -20.70
C GLY A 140 -10.69 -13.44 -19.96
N LYS A 141 -10.72 -13.21 -18.65
CA LYS A 141 -11.91 -13.40 -17.79
C LYS A 141 -12.42 -12.13 -17.12
N GLY A 142 -11.79 -10.97 -17.42
CA GLY A 142 -12.05 -9.72 -16.69
C GLY A 142 -11.53 -9.77 -15.25
N MET A 143 -11.69 -8.66 -14.54
CA MET A 143 -11.29 -8.55 -13.14
C MET A 143 -12.03 -9.54 -12.22
N GLU A 144 -13.24 -9.98 -12.62
CA GLU A 144 -13.98 -11.03 -11.92
C GLU A 144 -13.17 -12.32 -11.76
N GLY A 145 -12.39 -12.70 -12.79
CA GLY A 145 -11.52 -13.87 -12.75
C GLY A 145 -10.43 -13.81 -11.69
N LEU A 146 -10.10 -12.62 -11.19
CA LEU A 146 -9.10 -12.42 -10.14
C LEU A 146 -9.69 -12.40 -8.72
N VAL A 147 -11.01 -12.27 -8.55
CA VAL A 147 -11.63 -12.02 -7.23
C VAL A 147 -11.28 -13.11 -6.24
N GLU A 148 -11.77 -14.33 -6.45
CA GLU A 148 -11.55 -15.41 -5.49
C GLU A 148 -10.09 -15.86 -5.38
N PRO A 149 -9.32 -15.99 -6.49
CA PRO A 149 -7.87 -16.27 -6.38
C PRO A 149 -7.09 -15.24 -5.56
N THR A 150 -7.53 -13.97 -5.58
CA THR A 150 -6.89 -12.92 -4.79
C THR A 150 -7.31 -12.99 -3.32
N VAL A 151 -8.60 -13.17 -3.03
CA VAL A 151 -9.10 -13.29 -1.65
C VAL A 151 -8.42 -14.46 -0.93
N THR A 152 -8.36 -15.65 -1.57
CA THR A 152 -7.70 -16.82 -0.98
C THR A 152 -6.17 -16.68 -0.84
N ARG A 153 -5.53 -15.82 -1.64
CA ARG A 153 -4.12 -15.49 -1.49
C ARG A 153 -3.86 -14.50 -0.36
N TRP A 154 -4.77 -13.52 -0.15
CA TRP A 154 -4.57 -12.43 0.79
C TRP A 154 -4.98 -12.77 2.21
N PHE A 155 -5.96 -13.65 2.39
CA PHE A 155 -6.51 -13.98 3.70
C PHE A 155 -6.33 -15.47 4.02
N PRO A 156 -6.00 -15.80 5.28
CA PRO A 156 -5.94 -17.17 5.74
C PRO A 156 -7.30 -17.88 5.57
N PRO A 157 -7.31 -19.21 5.31
CA PRO A 157 -8.55 -19.97 5.11
C PRO A 157 -9.56 -19.81 6.24
N ASP A 158 -9.09 -19.78 7.49
CA ASP A 158 -9.94 -19.61 8.66
C ASP A 158 -10.64 -18.26 8.66
N PHE A 159 -9.94 -17.20 8.25
CA PHE A 159 -10.56 -15.87 8.13
C PHE A 159 -11.57 -15.84 6.98
N VAL A 160 -11.25 -16.43 5.83
CA VAL A 160 -12.20 -16.54 4.70
C VAL A 160 -13.46 -17.29 5.11
N ALA A 161 -13.33 -18.34 5.92
CA ALA A 161 -14.46 -19.12 6.42
C ALA A 161 -15.42 -18.33 7.32
N THR A 162 -14.97 -17.24 7.95
CA THR A 162 -15.84 -16.36 8.76
C THR A 162 -16.89 -15.63 7.94
N LYS A 163 -16.69 -15.50 6.61
CA LYS A 163 -17.54 -14.69 5.72
C LYS A 163 -17.73 -13.25 6.21
N ALA A 164 -16.68 -12.70 6.83
CA ALA A 164 -16.72 -11.34 7.36
C ALA A 164 -17.09 -10.32 6.26
N PRO A 165 -17.89 -9.28 6.56
CA PRO A 165 -18.33 -8.29 5.56
C PRO A 165 -17.18 -7.59 4.84
N VAL A 166 -16.00 -7.50 5.46
CA VAL A 166 -14.80 -6.93 4.86
C VAL A 166 -14.34 -7.72 3.62
N LEU A 167 -14.59 -9.02 3.55
CA LEU A 167 -14.28 -9.84 2.38
C LEU A 167 -15.10 -9.42 1.16
N ASP A 168 -16.37 -9.07 1.35
CA ASP A 168 -17.22 -8.57 0.25
C ASP A 168 -16.79 -7.17 -0.19
N LYS A 169 -16.36 -6.32 0.76
CA LYS A 169 -15.74 -5.04 0.45
C LYS A 169 -14.50 -5.22 -0.41
N VAL A 170 -13.60 -6.15 -0.07
CA VAL A 170 -12.39 -6.46 -0.84
C VAL A 170 -12.75 -7.01 -2.22
N ARG A 171 -13.68 -7.95 -2.32
CA ARG A 171 -14.19 -8.47 -3.61
C ARG A 171 -14.72 -7.35 -4.50
N GLY A 172 -15.46 -6.41 -3.92
CA GLY A 172 -15.96 -5.22 -4.62
C GLY A 172 -14.84 -4.33 -5.15
N MET A 173 -13.79 -4.08 -4.35
CA MET A 173 -12.64 -3.28 -4.78
C MET A 173 -11.87 -3.95 -5.92
N ILE A 174 -11.60 -5.27 -5.83
CA ILE A 174 -10.94 -6.03 -6.90
C ILE A 174 -11.74 -5.93 -8.20
N ARG A 175 -13.05 -6.19 -8.12
CA ARG A 175 -13.98 -6.19 -9.25
C ARG A 175 -14.07 -4.84 -9.95
N SER A 176 -14.04 -3.76 -9.18
CA SER A 176 -14.15 -2.38 -9.68
C SER A 176 -12.84 -1.77 -10.16
N THR A 177 -11.70 -2.44 -9.93
CA THR A 177 -10.40 -1.93 -10.41
C THR A 177 -10.35 -2.01 -11.95
N PRO A 178 -10.03 -0.91 -12.66
CA PRO A 178 -9.87 -0.94 -14.11
C PRO A 178 -8.76 -1.90 -14.53
N PHE A 179 -9.02 -2.77 -15.52
CA PHE A 179 -8.03 -3.74 -16.01
C PHE A 179 -6.68 -3.10 -16.38
N LYS A 180 -6.71 -1.97 -17.12
CA LYS A 180 -5.47 -1.27 -17.52
C LYS A 180 -4.68 -0.75 -16.31
N GLY A 181 -5.37 -0.27 -15.30
CA GLY A 181 -4.75 0.17 -14.04
C GLY A 181 -4.12 -1.00 -13.29
N PHE A 182 -4.85 -2.12 -13.17
CA PHE A 182 -4.32 -3.35 -12.62
C PHE A 182 -3.09 -3.83 -13.39
N ALA A 183 -3.19 -3.96 -14.72
CA ALA A 183 -2.09 -4.45 -15.55
C ALA A 183 -0.85 -3.55 -15.46
N GLY A 184 -1.02 -2.22 -15.55
CA GLY A 184 0.07 -1.27 -15.40
C GLY A 184 0.81 -1.40 -14.07
N CYS A 185 0.09 -1.52 -12.95
CA CYS A 185 0.68 -1.72 -11.63
C CYS A 185 1.29 -3.12 -11.45
N ALA A 186 0.67 -4.16 -12.01
CA ALA A 186 1.22 -5.52 -11.99
C ALA A 186 2.58 -5.60 -12.72
N GLU A 187 2.75 -4.83 -13.78
CA GLU A 187 4.04 -4.66 -14.47
C GLU A 187 5.09 -3.99 -13.56
N ALA A 188 4.71 -2.96 -12.79
CA ALA A 188 5.61 -2.35 -11.81
C ALA A 188 6.04 -3.37 -10.73
N LEU A 189 5.10 -4.22 -10.27
CA LEU A 189 5.38 -5.28 -9.30
C LEU A 189 6.20 -6.44 -9.88
N SER A 190 6.24 -6.57 -11.19
CA SER A 190 7.05 -7.60 -11.88
C SER A 190 8.53 -7.23 -11.99
N ASP A 191 8.87 -5.95 -11.85
CA ASP A 191 10.19 -5.43 -12.15
C ASP A 191 10.60 -4.30 -11.19
N TYR A 192 10.90 -4.68 -9.94
CA TYR A 192 11.44 -3.75 -8.94
C TYR A 192 12.49 -4.42 -8.07
N ASP A 193 13.44 -3.61 -7.57
CA ASP A 193 14.46 -4.03 -6.61
C ASP A 193 14.80 -2.88 -5.65
N LEU A 194 14.38 -3.03 -4.38
CA LEU A 194 14.67 -2.08 -3.30
C LEU A 194 15.98 -2.40 -2.58
N ARG A 195 16.52 -3.62 -2.74
CA ARG A 195 17.67 -4.13 -1.96
C ARG A 195 18.89 -3.20 -2.00
N PRO A 196 19.27 -2.60 -3.14
CA PRO A 196 20.43 -1.71 -3.18
C PRO A 196 20.30 -0.48 -2.28
N GLY A 197 19.08 0.05 -2.11
CA GLY A 197 18.80 1.28 -1.36
C GLY A 197 18.44 1.07 0.12
N LEU A 198 18.06 -0.15 0.54
CA LEU A 198 17.52 -0.37 1.90
C LEU A 198 18.47 0.09 3.01
N ALA A 199 19.77 -0.19 2.89
CA ALA A 199 20.75 0.19 3.91
C ALA A 199 20.97 1.70 4.04
N SER A 200 20.58 2.50 3.03
CA SER A 200 20.68 3.97 3.04
C SER A 200 19.49 4.66 3.69
N ILE A 201 18.41 3.92 3.97
CA ILE A 201 17.23 4.49 4.63
C ILE A 201 17.59 4.92 6.05
N SER A 202 17.52 6.23 6.30
CA SER A 202 17.85 6.86 7.59
C SER A 202 16.61 7.29 8.39
N LEU A 203 15.45 7.31 7.75
CA LEU A 203 14.19 7.66 8.41
C LEU A 203 13.76 6.55 9.40
N PRO A 204 13.09 6.93 10.51
CA PRO A 204 12.42 5.93 11.34
C PRO A 204 11.47 5.09 10.49
N LEU A 205 11.71 3.78 10.45
CA LEU A 205 10.95 2.81 9.68
C LEU A 205 10.28 1.79 10.59
N LEU A 206 8.97 1.60 10.38
CA LEU A 206 8.21 0.47 10.93
C LEU A 206 7.90 -0.51 9.82
N CYS A 207 8.23 -1.77 10.03
CA CYS A 207 7.78 -2.91 9.24
C CYS A 207 6.61 -3.58 9.97
N VAL A 208 5.45 -3.73 9.32
CA VAL A 208 4.32 -4.50 9.86
C VAL A 208 4.01 -5.64 8.90
N VAL A 209 3.80 -6.86 9.42
CA VAL A 209 3.50 -8.00 8.56
C VAL A 209 2.64 -9.04 9.26
N GLY A 210 1.69 -9.61 8.53
CA GLY A 210 0.95 -10.79 8.98
C GLY A 210 1.82 -12.04 8.97
N THR A 211 1.76 -12.88 10.03
CA THR A 211 2.59 -14.10 10.10
C THR A 211 2.18 -15.19 9.12
N LYS A 212 1.00 -15.05 8.49
CA LYS A 212 0.51 -15.92 7.41
C LYS A 212 0.68 -15.30 6.01
N ASP A 213 1.24 -14.09 5.93
CA ASP A 213 1.52 -13.45 4.64
C ASP A 213 2.75 -14.09 3.98
N ALA A 214 2.66 -14.28 2.67
CA ALA A 214 3.79 -14.74 1.86
C ALA A 214 4.99 -13.76 1.84
N THR A 215 4.77 -12.50 2.23
CA THR A 215 5.82 -11.48 2.28
C THR A 215 6.61 -11.48 3.60
N LEU A 216 6.26 -12.34 4.58
CA LEU A 216 6.90 -12.36 5.91
C LEU A 216 8.43 -12.39 5.83
N ALA A 217 9.00 -13.34 5.09
CA ALA A 217 10.46 -13.45 4.95
C ALA A 217 11.08 -12.20 4.29
N GLY A 218 10.37 -11.58 3.34
CA GLY A 218 10.78 -10.33 2.71
C GLY A 218 10.79 -9.15 3.69
N MET A 219 9.77 -9.05 4.55
CA MET A 219 9.70 -8.01 5.59
C MET A 219 10.78 -8.20 6.66
N GLU A 220 11.09 -9.44 7.03
CA GLU A 220 12.21 -9.75 7.93
C GLU A 220 13.56 -9.34 7.30
N GLN A 221 13.73 -9.58 5.99
CA GLN A 221 14.91 -9.13 5.26
C GLN A 221 15.03 -7.60 5.23
N ILE A 222 13.91 -6.88 4.97
CA ILE A 222 13.89 -5.40 5.00
C ILE A 222 14.30 -4.91 6.39
N HIS A 223 13.69 -5.45 7.44
CA HIS A 223 14.01 -5.09 8.83
C HIS A 223 15.48 -5.36 9.17
N ALA A 224 16.02 -6.50 8.78
CA ALA A 224 17.42 -6.84 9.02
C ALA A 224 18.42 -5.93 8.27
N THR A 225 17.98 -5.32 7.16
CA THR A 225 18.84 -4.49 6.30
C THR A 225 18.77 -3.01 6.67
N VAL A 226 17.60 -2.50 7.10
CA VAL A 226 17.41 -1.07 7.43
C VAL A 226 17.79 -0.80 8.89
N PRO A 227 18.85 0.01 9.15
CA PRO A 227 19.30 0.29 10.51
C PRO A 227 18.22 0.96 11.36
N GLY A 228 18.04 0.50 12.59
CA GLY A 228 17.09 1.11 13.54
C GLY A 228 15.61 0.94 13.21
N SER A 229 15.27 0.19 12.16
CA SER A 229 13.87 -0.15 11.87
C SER A 229 13.24 -0.99 13.00
N ARG A 230 11.92 -0.98 13.07
CA ARG A 230 11.13 -1.83 13.98
C ARG A 230 10.35 -2.85 13.15
N LEU A 231 10.15 -4.05 13.69
CA LEU A 231 9.31 -5.08 13.08
C LEU A 231 8.19 -5.47 14.04
N VAL A 232 6.96 -5.38 13.56
CA VAL A 232 5.75 -5.89 14.25
C VAL A 232 5.15 -7.01 13.40
N LYS A 233 5.02 -8.19 13.99
CA LYS A 233 4.37 -9.34 13.39
C LYS A 233 2.95 -9.47 13.95
N LEU A 234 1.95 -9.48 13.09
CA LEU A 234 0.55 -9.69 13.46
C LEU A 234 0.23 -11.17 13.35
N GLU A 235 0.16 -11.82 14.49
CA GLU A 235 0.02 -13.28 14.58
C GLU A 235 -1.29 -13.75 13.93
N GLY A 236 -1.19 -14.73 13.02
CA GLY A 236 -2.32 -15.30 12.29
C GLY A 236 -2.85 -14.46 11.13
N ALA A 237 -2.44 -13.19 10.98
CA ALA A 237 -2.90 -12.34 9.90
C ALA A 237 -2.26 -12.69 8.55
N GLY A 238 -2.99 -12.45 7.46
CA GLY A 238 -2.53 -12.56 6.07
C GLY A 238 -2.06 -11.22 5.50
N HIS A 239 -2.24 -11.04 4.18
CA HIS A 239 -1.66 -9.96 3.38
C HIS A 239 -2.32 -8.57 3.56
N LEU A 240 -3.58 -8.51 3.87
CA LEU A 240 -4.25 -7.25 4.18
C LEU A 240 -4.50 -7.16 5.70
N SER A 241 -3.38 -7.16 6.44
CA SER A 241 -3.38 -7.25 7.90
C SER A 241 -4.15 -6.10 8.57
N ASN A 242 -4.24 -4.93 7.91
CA ASN A 242 -5.03 -3.79 8.38
C ASN A 242 -6.56 -4.04 8.33
N LEU A 243 -7.02 -4.88 7.41
CA LEU A 243 -8.44 -5.25 7.27
C LEU A 243 -8.80 -6.48 8.11
N GLU A 244 -7.84 -7.38 8.30
CA GLU A 244 -8.04 -8.61 9.04
C GLU A 244 -7.95 -8.39 10.56
N GLN A 245 -7.01 -7.58 11.00
CA GLN A 245 -6.78 -7.25 12.41
C GLN A 245 -6.68 -5.73 12.61
N PRO A 246 -7.77 -4.96 12.35
CA PRO A 246 -7.72 -3.50 12.27
C PRO A 246 -7.25 -2.85 13.57
N GLN A 247 -7.61 -3.39 14.74
CA GLN A 247 -7.21 -2.83 16.02
C GLN A 247 -5.71 -3.04 16.30
N ALA A 248 -5.18 -4.25 16.09
CA ALA A 248 -3.78 -4.57 16.31
C ALA A 248 -2.88 -3.80 15.34
N PHE A 249 -3.25 -3.77 14.05
CA PHE A 249 -2.56 -2.99 13.03
C PHE A 249 -2.53 -1.49 13.38
N THR A 250 -3.69 -0.93 13.69
CA THR A 250 -3.81 0.51 14.02
C THR A 250 -3.01 0.86 15.27
N SER A 251 -2.99 0.00 16.28
CA SER A 251 -2.20 0.21 17.51
C SER A 251 -0.70 0.25 17.20
N ALA A 252 -0.19 -0.66 16.35
CA ALA A 252 1.22 -0.67 15.94
C ALA A 252 1.61 0.63 15.21
N ILE A 253 0.77 1.09 14.27
CA ILE A 253 0.98 2.36 13.56
C ILE A 253 0.92 3.54 14.53
N ALA A 254 -0.12 3.62 15.37
CA ALA A 254 -0.31 4.73 16.31
C ALA A 254 0.84 4.85 17.31
N GLU A 255 1.35 3.73 17.82
CA GLU A 255 2.49 3.72 18.74
C GLU A 255 3.77 4.23 18.05
N PHE A 256 4.00 3.78 16.83
CA PHE A 256 5.18 4.18 16.07
C PHE A 256 5.16 5.66 15.66
N LEU A 257 3.98 6.22 15.37
CA LEU A 257 3.85 7.61 14.92
C LEU A 257 3.96 8.64 16.07
N LYS A 258 3.91 8.23 17.32
CA LYS A 258 4.13 9.13 18.45
C LYS A 258 5.54 9.73 18.40
N PRO A 259 5.70 11.00 18.80
CA PRO A 259 7.00 11.68 18.87
C PRO A 259 8.06 10.94 19.66
#